data_efce632a838f043ee2a8c1854c33229f
#
_entry.id   efce632a838f043ee2a8c1854c33229f
#
_cell.length_a   1.000
_cell.length_b   1.000
_cell.length_c   1.000
_cell.angle_alpha   90.00
_cell.angle_beta   90.00
_cell.angle_gamma   90.00
#
_symmetry.space_group_name_H-M   'P 1'
#
loop_
_entity.id
_entity.type
_entity.pdbx_description
1 polymer ?
#
loop_
_entity_poly.entity_id
_entity_poly.type
_entity_poly.pdbx_seq_one_letter_code
_entity_poly.pdbx_strand_id
1 'polypeptide(L)'
;MSEFDEKTRVTQVVQRPSPEESSGNDCVVVIYTKEPGLLGKRFVLDRNEIGIGRGADNMIVLDGDSVSRRHAQIERRNSRWFIVDHGSTNGTYLNEEQIVREAPLNNSDRLKVGPTILKFLSGADAEAKYHEEIYRMTIVDGLTQIHNKRYLYEALEREVLRARRHGRPLSI
;
A
#
# COMPACT_ATOMS: atom_id res chain seq x y z
N MET A 1 -26.41 -6.66 62.73
CA MET A 1 -26.89 -5.72 61.68
C MET A 1 -25.67 -5.31 60.90
N SER A 2 -25.48 -5.96 59.79
CA SER A 2 -24.33 -5.78 58.91
C SER A 2 -24.84 -5.22 57.58
N GLU A 3 -24.42 -4.02 57.27
CA GLU A 3 -24.63 -3.38 55.99
C GLU A 3 -23.71 -4.02 54.98
N PHE A 4 -24.28 -4.60 53.93
CA PHE A 4 -23.57 -5.06 52.75
C PHE A 4 -23.39 -3.89 51.80
N ASP A 5 -22.15 -3.45 51.66
CA ASP A 5 -21.72 -2.41 50.73
C ASP A 5 -21.56 -3.04 49.34
N GLU A 6 -22.54 -2.83 48.48
CA GLU A 6 -22.57 -3.34 47.11
C GLU A 6 -21.78 -2.39 46.19
N LYS A 7 -20.49 -2.67 46.03
CA LYS A 7 -19.64 -1.92 45.08
C LYS A 7 -20.06 -2.21 43.63
N THR A 8 -20.81 -1.29 43.08
CA THR A 8 -21.14 -1.24 41.65
C THR A 8 -19.84 -1.11 40.84
N ARG A 9 -19.47 -2.17 40.13
CA ARG A 9 -18.40 -2.13 39.12
C ARG A 9 -18.86 -1.31 37.92
N VAL A 10 -18.32 -0.12 37.79
CA VAL A 10 -18.46 0.66 36.57
C VAL A 10 -17.66 -0.04 35.46
N THR A 11 -18.35 -0.71 34.57
CA THR A 11 -17.78 -1.24 33.34
C THR A 11 -17.46 -0.05 32.44
N GLN A 12 -16.18 0.28 32.29
CA GLN A 12 -15.75 1.23 31.28
C GLN A 12 -16.13 0.66 29.90
N VAL A 13 -17.12 1.26 29.29
CA VAL A 13 -17.41 1.04 27.87
C VAL A 13 -16.22 1.58 27.10
N VAL A 14 -15.39 0.70 26.59
CA VAL A 14 -14.38 1.06 25.60
C VAL A 14 -15.13 1.57 24.38
N GLN A 15 -15.23 2.88 24.26
CA GLN A 15 -15.74 3.51 23.05
C GLN A 15 -14.84 3.08 21.89
N ARG A 16 -15.40 2.30 20.99
CA ARG A 16 -14.78 2.07 19.66
C ARG A 16 -14.64 3.46 19.03
N PRO A 17 -13.45 3.81 18.52
CA PRO A 17 -13.30 5.09 17.84
C PRO A 17 -14.30 5.17 16.69
N SER A 18 -15.03 6.27 16.65
CA SER A 18 -16.00 6.59 15.60
C SER A 18 -15.32 6.59 14.24
N PRO A 19 -16.00 6.20 13.14
CA PRO A 19 -15.41 6.15 11.79
C PRO A 19 -15.03 7.52 11.20
N GLU A 20 -15.08 8.60 11.97
CA GLU A 20 -15.02 9.97 11.46
C GLU A 20 -13.65 10.66 11.47
N GLU A 21 -12.59 9.98 11.84
CA GLU A 21 -11.23 10.54 11.74
C GLU A 21 -10.33 9.70 10.84
N SER A 22 -10.67 9.62 9.54
CA SER A 22 -9.64 9.40 8.54
C SER A 22 -8.89 10.73 8.37
N SER A 23 -7.96 10.98 9.28
CA SER A 23 -6.97 12.04 9.15
C SER A 23 -6.32 11.94 7.78
N GLY A 24 -6.10 13.06 7.09
CA GLY A 24 -5.63 13.20 5.70
C GLY A 24 -4.29 12.58 5.33
N ASN A 25 -3.99 11.40 5.82
CA ASN A 25 -2.76 10.64 5.60
C ASN A 25 -2.94 9.43 4.68
N ASP A 26 -4.19 9.12 4.25
CA ASP A 26 -4.42 8.05 3.29
C ASP A 26 -3.66 8.35 2.00
N CYS A 27 -3.01 7.34 1.44
CA CYS A 27 -2.17 7.53 0.27
C CYS A 27 -2.07 6.26 -0.58
N VAL A 28 -1.58 6.43 -1.80
CA VAL A 28 -1.07 5.32 -2.60
C VAL A 28 0.41 5.49 -2.85
N VAL A 29 1.13 4.38 -2.84
CA VAL A 29 2.58 4.32 -3.06
C VAL A 29 2.88 3.46 -4.26
N VAL A 30 3.73 3.94 -5.16
CA VAL A 30 4.19 3.14 -6.31
C VAL A 30 5.19 2.09 -5.82
N ILE A 31 4.80 0.83 -5.84
CA ILE A 31 5.63 -0.29 -5.40
C ILE A 31 6.31 -1.04 -6.53
N TYR A 32 5.82 -0.87 -7.77
CA TYR A 32 6.43 -1.39 -8.99
C TYR A 32 6.08 -0.49 -10.18
N THR A 33 7.05 -0.23 -11.03
CA THR A 33 6.87 0.52 -12.27
C THR A 33 8.06 0.34 -13.19
N LYS A 34 7.86 0.56 -14.49
CA LYS A 34 8.95 0.68 -15.47
C LYS A 34 9.51 2.11 -15.56
N GLU A 35 8.88 3.07 -14.90
CA GLU A 35 9.30 4.47 -14.87
C GLU A 35 10.19 4.72 -13.64
N PRO A 36 11.53 4.88 -13.80
CA PRO A 36 12.46 4.93 -12.65
C PRO A 36 12.15 6.05 -11.65
N GLY A 37 11.58 7.16 -12.10
CA GLY A 37 11.27 8.32 -11.25
C GLY A 37 9.99 8.18 -10.41
N LEU A 38 9.19 7.14 -10.63
CA LEU A 38 7.94 6.93 -9.90
C LEU A 38 8.05 5.91 -8.77
N LEU A 39 9.05 5.02 -8.80
CA LEU A 39 9.18 3.99 -7.77
C LEU A 39 9.34 4.61 -6.38
N GLY A 40 8.52 4.18 -5.43
CA GLY A 40 8.48 4.72 -4.07
C GLY A 40 7.74 6.05 -3.93
N LYS A 41 7.26 6.63 -5.03
CA LYS A 41 6.51 7.90 -4.97
C LYS A 41 5.19 7.70 -4.23
N ARG A 42 4.95 8.60 -3.28
CA ARG A 42 3.71 8.68 -2.50
C ARG A 42 2.78 9.73 -3.11
N PHE A 43 1.51 9.38 -3.27
CA PHE A 43 0.45 10.30 -3.63
C PHE A 43 -0.57 10.33 -2.48
N VAL A 44 -0.67 11.47 -1.82
CA VAL A 44 -1.61 11.68 -0.72
C VAL A 44 -3.02 11.84 -1.30
N LEU A 45 -4.01 11.18 -0.69
CA LEU A 45 -5.41 11.23 -1.10
C LEU A 45 -6.11 12.38 -0.33
N ASP A 46 -5.78 13.61 -0.70
CA ASP A 46 -6.27 14.85 -0.07
C ASP A 46 -7.59 15.38 -0.68
N ARG A 47 -8.10 14.69 -1.70
CA ARG A 47 -9.32 15.02 -2.43
C ARG A 47 -10.24 13.82 -2.51
N ASN A 48 -11.54 14.08 -2.71
CA ASN A 48 -12.52 13.00 -2.86
C ASN A 48 -12.39 12.22 -4.17
N GLU A 49 -11.73 12.79 -5.16
CA GLU A 49 -11.56 12.19 -6.48
C GLU A 49 -10.12 12.39 -6.97
N ILE A 50 -9.46 11.32 -7.32
CA ILE A 50 -8.05 11.30 -7.73
C ILE A 50 -7.94 10.48 -9.01
N GLY A 51 -7.74 11.18 -10.13
CA GLY A 51 -7.59 10.57 -11.44
C GLY A 51 -6.24 9.87 -11.61
N ILE A 52 -6.27 8.73 -12.28
CA ILE A 52 -5.12 7.91 -12.66
C ILE A 52 -5.16 7.70 -14.18
N GLY A 53 -4.08 7.98 -14.87
CA GLY A 53 -3.99 7.76 -16.30
C GLY A 53 -2.79 8.44 -16.92
N ARG A 54 -2.59 8.27 -18.26
CA ARG A 54 -1.48 8.91 -18.98
C ARG A 54 -1.72 10.39 -19.34
N GLY A 55 -2.96 10.87 -19.25
CA GLY A 55 -3.27 12.28 -19.51
C GLY A 55 -2.72 13.16 -18.39
N ALA A 56 -2.18 14.32 -18.77
CA ALA A 56 -1.58 15.28 -17.84
C ALA A 56 -2.59 15.94 -16.87
N ASP A 57 -3.88 15.76 -17.11
CA ASP A 57 -4.99 16.21 -16.27
C ASP A 57 -5.24 15.29 -15.07
N ASN A 58 -4.62 14.12 -15.01
CA ASN A 58 -4.70 13.24 -13.86
C ASN A 58 -3.73 13.67 -12.74
N MET A 59 -4.12 13.42 -11.50
CA MET A 59 -3.23 13.64 -10.36
C MET A 59 -2.09 12.60 -10.33
N ILE A 60 -2.41 11.35 -10.68
CA ILE A 60 -1.45 10.27 -10.83
C ILE A 60 -1.24 10.01 -12.32
N VAL A 61 -0.20 10.65 -12.85
CA VAL A 61 0.17 10.47 -14.25
C VAL A 61 1.08 9.25 -14.37
N LEU A 62 0.64 8.28 -15.16
CA LEU A 62 1.38 7.05 -15.47
C LEU A 62 1.60 7.00 -16.97
N ASP A 63 2.85 7.18 -17.40
CA ASP A 63 3.20 7.11 -18.83
C ASP A 63 3.21 5.66 -19.32
N GLY A 64 2.79 5.45 -20.55
CA GLY A 64 2.80 4.13 -21.19
C GLY A 64 1.61 3.88 -22.09
N ASP A 65 1.87 3.14 -23.19
CA ASP A 65 0.87 2.82 -24.22
C ASP A 65 -0.28 1.94 -23.69
N SER A 66 -0.05 1.20 -22.61
CA SER A 66 -1.05 0.35 -21.97
C SER A 66 -1.94 1.09 -20.97
N VAL A 67 -1.71 2.39 -20.75
CA VAL A 67 -2.50 3.23 -19.85
C VAL A 67 -3.38 4.19 -20.66
N SER A 68 -4.68 4.17 -20.43
CA SER A 68 -5.63 5.10 -21.05
C SER A 68 -5.43 6.53 -20.54
N ARG A 69 -5.81 7.56 -21.33
CA ARG A 69 -5.70 8.97 -20.91
C ARG A 69 -6.38 9.22 -19.59
N ARG A 70 -7.62 8.77 -19.44
CA ARG A 70 -8.35 8.64 -18.15
C ARG A 70 -8.57 7.15 -17.97
N HIS A 71 -7.79 6.52 -17.09
CA HIS A 71 -7.79 5.07 -16.93
C HIS A 71 -8.68 4.64 -15.78
N ALA A 72 -8.41 5.16 -14.62
CA ALA A 72 -9.13 4.86 -13.39
C ALA A 72 -9.20 6.09 -12.49
N GLN A 73 -9.99 6.00 -11.43
CA GLN A 73 -10.16 7.05 -10.44
C GLN A 73 -10.27 6.42 -9.05
N ILE A 74 -9.58 6.98 -8.07
CA ILE A 74 -9.81 6.67 -6.67
C ILE A 74 -10.81 7.68 -6.13
N GLU A 75 -11.90 7.18 -5.57
CA GLU A 75 -13.00 8.01 -5.06
C GLU A 75 -13.29 7.74 -3.59
N ARG A 76 -13.61 8.81 -2.84
CA ARG A 76 -14.07 8.70 -1.46
C ARG A 76 -15.58 8.87 -1.38
N ARG A 77 -16.27 7.84 -0.87
CA ARG A 77 -17.72 7.83 -0.66
C ARG A 77 -18.02 7.31 0.75
N ASN A 78 -18.76 8.08 1.55
CA ASN A 78 -19.14 7.69 2.92
C ASN A 78 -17.93 7.21 3.76
N SER A 79 -16.86 8.00 3.78
CA SER A 79 -15.60 7.70 4.50
C SER A 79 -14.86 6.42 4.05
N ARG A 80 -15.22 5.86 2.89
CA ARG A 80 -14.54 4.70 2.29
C ARG A 80 -13.97 5.07 0.93
N TRP A 81 -12.84 4.46 0.59
CA TRP A 81 -12.22 4.62 -0.71
C TRP A 81 -12.64 3.50 -1.66
N PHE A 82 -12.80 3.86 -2.91
CA PHE A 82 -13.12 2.97 -4.01
C PHE A 82 -12.17 3.22 -5.17
N ILE A 83 -11.84 2.18 -5.92
CA ILE A 83 -11.23 2.30 -7.24
C ILE A 83 -12.30 2.11 -8.31
N VAL A 84 -12.36 3.01 -9.28
CA VAL A 84 -13.32 3.00 -10.39
C VAL A 84 -12.54 2.96 -11.71
N ASP A 85 -12.84 1.99 -12.56
CA ASP A 85 -12.32 1.94 -13.94
C ASP A 85 -13.20 2.75 -14.88
N HIS A 86 -12.60 3.62 -15.68
CA HIS A 86 -13.32 4.47 -16.63
C HIS A 86 -13.45 3.86 -18.04
N GLY A 87 -13.58 2.55 -18.14
CA GLY A 87 -13.60 1.83 -19.41
C GLY A 87 -12.22 1.81 -20.06
N SER A 88 -11.20 1.55 -19.27
CA SER A 88 -9.83 1.50 -19.74
C SER A 88 -9.62 0.36 -20.76
N THR A 89 -8.68 0.53 -21.68
CA THR A 89 -8.43 -0.46 -22.74
C THR A 89 -7.90 -1.78 -22.19
N ASN A 90 -7.06 -1.73 -21.16
CA ASN A 90 -6.39 -2.92 -20.62
C ASN A 90 -6.90 -3.33 -19.22
N GLY A 91 -7.88 -2.61 -18.69
CA GLY A 91 -8.46 -2.88 -17.38
C GLY A 91 -7.61 -2.42 -16.21
N THR A 92 -8.29 -2.24 -15.09
CA THR A 92 -7.70 -1.98 -13.77
C THR A 92 -7.81 -3.25 -12.93
N TYR A 93 -6.77 -3.55 -12.16
CA TYR A 93 -6.74 -4.77 -11.33
C TYR A 93 -6.58 -4.40 -9.86
N LEU A 94 -7.33 -5.09 -9.01
CA LEU A 94 -7.23 -5.01 -7.56
C LEU A 94 -6.77 -6.38 -7.03
N ASN A 95 -5.63 -6.45 -6.36
CA ASN A 95 -5.04 -7.69 -5.84
C ASN A 95 -4.99 -8.82 -6.90
N GLU A 96 -4.58 -8.47 -8.13
CA GLU A 96 -4.45 -9.36 -9.29
C GLU A 96 -5.77 -9.73 -10.00
N GLU A 97 -6.93 -9.38 -9.42
CA GLU A 97 -8.23 -9.58 -10.04
C GLU A 97 -8.68 -8.33 -10.81
N GLN A 98 -9.11 -8.51 -12.05
CA GLN A 98 -9.63 -7.40 -12.85
C GLN A 98 -10.97 -6.93 -12.29
N ILE A 99 -11.08 -5.63 -11.99
CA ILE A 99 -12.36 -5.05 -11.58
C ILE A 99 -13.28 -4.86 -12.79
N VAL A 100 -14.56 -5.12 -12.62
CA VAL A 100 -15.56 -4.96 -13.71
C VAL A 100 -15.86 -3.48 -13.94
N ARG A 101 -16.03 -2.71 -12.91
CA ARG A 101 -16.30 -1.28 -12.93
C ARG A 101 -15.71 -0.56 -11.72
N GLU A 102 -16.02 -1.03 -10.52
CA GLU A 102 -15.53 -0.45 -9.27
C GLU A 102 -15.34 -1.52 -8.20
N ALA A 103 -14.48 -1.24 -7.24
CA ALA A 103 -14.26 -2.06 -6.07
C ALA A 103 -13.86 -1.21 -4.85
N PRO A 104 -14.27 -1.59 -3.62
CA PRO A 104 -13.82 -0.92 -2.40
C PRO A 104 -12.33 -1.19 -2.16
N LEU A 105 -11.63 -0.18 -1.64
CA LEU A 105 -10.23 -0.26 -1.25
C LEU A 105 -10.09 -0.51 0.24
N ASN A 106 -9.29 -1.50 0.58
CA ASN A 106 -8.88 -1.82 1.94
C ASN A 106 -7.39 -1.53 2.11
N ASN A 107 -6.97 -1.25 3.35
CA ASN A 107 -5.57 -1.02 3.63
C ASN A 107 -4.67 -2.16 3.13
N SER A 108 -3.57 -1.81 2.49
CA SER A 108 -2.59 -2.69 1.84
C SER A 108 -3.02 -3.32 0.51
N ASP A 109 -4.18 -2.97 -0.02
CA ASP A 109 -4.58 -3.40 -1.36
C ASP A 109 -3.61 -2.90 -2.44
N ARG A 110 -3.43 -3.73 -3.47
CA ARG A 110 -2.58 -3.45 -4.63
C ARG A 110 -3.43 -3.15 -5.84
N LEU A 111 -3.20 -1.97 -6.42
CA LEU A 111 -3.84 -1.51 -7.64
C LEU A 111 -2.85 -1.63 -8.79
N LYS A 112 -3.19 -2.37 -9.85
CA LYS A 112 -2.37 -2.45 -11.05
C LYS A 112 -3.06 -1.71 -12.17
N VAL A 113 -2.35 -0.75 -12.75
CA VAL A 113 -2.76 0.08 -13.89
C VAL A 113 -1.64 0.03 -14.95
N GLY A 114 -1.89 -0.66 -16.06
CA GLY A 114 -0.85 -0.97 -17.03
C GLY A 114 0.33 -1.72 -16.37
N PRO A 115 1.58 -1.25 -16.54
CA PRO A 115 2.76 -1.88 -15.95
C PRO A 115 3.04 -1.42 -14.51
N THR A 116 2.26 -0.49 -13.95
CA THR A 116 2.51 0.10 -12.64
C THR A 116 1.63 -0.53 -11.58
N ILE A 117 2.20 -0.82 -10.42
CA ILE A 117 1.49 -1.32 -9.24
C ILE A 117 1.60 -0.27 -8.13
N LEU A 118 0.45 0.12 -7.63
CA LEU A 118 0.28 1.05 -6.52
C LEU A 118 -0.22 0.27 -5.30
N LYS A 119 0.25 0.60 -4.11
CA LYS A 119 -0.27 0.06 -2.85
C LYS A 119 -1.05 1.13 -2.10
N PHE A 120 -2.28 0.82 -1.75
CA PHE A 120 -3.12 1.71 -0.97
C PHE A 120 -2.82 1.56 0.52
N LEU A 121 -2.56 2.69 1.20
CA LEU A 121 -2.26 2.76 2.63
C LEU A 121 -3.25 3.72 3.29
N SER A 122 -3.93 3.24 4.33
CA SER A 122 -4.94 4.02 5.05
C SER A 122 -4.88 3.81 6.56
N GLY A 123 -5.50 4.75 7.28
CA GLY A 123 -5.62 4.76 8.72
C GLY A 123 -4.59 5.63 9.43
N ALA A 124 -4.66 5.72 10.75
CA ALA A 124 -3.86 6.60 11.59
C ALA A 124 -2.33 6.41 11.41
N ASP A 125 -1.90 5.21 11.01
CA ASP A 125 -0.49 4.85 10.84
C ASP A 125 -0.03 4.83 9.37
N ALA A 126 -0.77 5.48 8.45
CA ALA A 126 -0.44 5.44 7.01
C ALA A 126 0.98 5.93 6.72
N GLU A 127 1.48 6.89 7.46
CA GLU A 127 2.84 7.41 7.33
C GLU A 127 3.90 6.39 7.80
N ALA A 128 3.68 5.73 8.94
CA ALA A 128 4.55 4.65 9.41
C ALA A 128 4.56 3.48 8.43
N LYS A 129 3.40 3.11 7.90
CA LYS A 129 3.27 2.07 6.86
C LYS A 129 3.97 2.45 5.55
N TYR A 130 3.96 3.73 5.18
CA TYR A 130 4.72 4.22 4.04
C TYR A 130 6.22 4.02 4.24
N HIS A 131 6.77 4.40 5.39
CA HIS A 131 8.19 4.20 5.70
C HIS A 131 8.56 2.73 5.75
N GLU A 132 7.71 1.87 6.31
CA GLU A 132 7.90 0.42 6.29
C GLU A 132 7.92 -0.13 4.86
N GLU A 133 7.03 0.35 3.99
CA GLU A 133 6.99 -0.07 2.60
C GLU A 133 8.23 0.39 1.81
N ILE A 134 8.70 1.62 2.02
CA ILE A 134 9.96 2.09 1.44
C ILE A 134 11.13 1.20 1.88
N TYR A 135 11.23 0.90 3.17
CA TYR A 135 12.25 -0.03 3.67
C TYR A 135 12.14 -1.41 3.01
N ARG A 136 10.93 -1.95 2.91
CA ARG A 136 10.67 -3.24 2.27
C ARG A 136 11.12 -3.27 0.80
N MET A 137 10.88 -2.21 0.04
CA MET A 137 11.34 -2.10 -1.35
C MET A 137 12.87 -2.12 -1.49
N THR A 138 13.62 -1.82 -0.44
CA THR A 138 15.08 -1.94 -0.46
C THR A 138 15.56 -3.39 -0.39
N ILE A 139 14.74 -4.32 0.09
CA ILE A 139 15.09 -5.73 0.33
C ILE A 139 14.24 -6.74 -0.45
N VAL A 140 13.05 -6.34 -0.95
CA VAL A 140 12.10 -7.21 -1.66
C VAL A 140 11.84 -6.65 -3.06
N ASP A 141 11.75 -7.53 -4.04
CA ASP A 141 11.32 -7.18 -5.39
C ASP A 141 9.80 -6.95 -5.43
N GLY A 142 9.37 -5.80 -5.94
CA GLY A 142 7.97 -5.37 -5.92
C GLY A 142 7.03 -6.25 -6.75
N LEU A 143 7.54 -6.94 -7.75
CA LEU A 143 6.76 -7.81 -8.64
C LEU A 143 6.65 -9.23 -8.11
N THR A 144 7.80 -9.83 -7.79
CA THR A 144 7.89 -11.24 -7.41
C THR A 144 7.68 -11.50 -5.93
N GLN A 145 7.76 -10.45 -5.10
CA GLN A 145 7.65 -10.50 -3.64
C GLN A 145 8.71 -11.38 -2.95
N ILE A 146 9.77 -11.75 -3.65
CA ILE A 146 10.95 -12.41 -3.08
C ILE A 146 12.05 -11.38 -2.78
N HIS A 147 13.04 -11.77 -1.99
CA HIS A 147 14.17 -10.90 -1.70
C HIS A 147 14.91 -10.51 -2.98
N ASN A 148 15.24 -9.23 -3.12
CA ASN A 148 15.95 -8.73 -4.28
C ASN A 148 17.45 -9.11 -4.25
N LYS A 149 18.11 -8.94 -5.40
CA LYS A 149 19.53 -9.27 -5.58
C LYS A 149 20.43 -8.60 -4.53
N ARG A 150 20.14 -7.35 -4.18
CA ARG A 150 20.92 -6.60 -3.19
C ARG A 150 20.90 -7.28 -1.83
N TYR A 151 19.69 -7.63 -1.34
CA TYR A 151 19.53 -8.33 -0.06
C TYR A 151 20.26 -9.68 -0.05
N LEU A 152 20.19 -10.43 -1.16
CA LEU A 152 20.89 -11.70 -1.29
C LEU A 152 22.40 -11.54 -1.09
N TYR A 153 23.02 -10.55 -1.74
CA TYR A 153 24.46 -10.30 -1.57
C TYR A 153 24.81 -9.86 -0.15
N GLU A 154 24.05 -8.96 0.44
CA GLU A 154 24.27 -8.52 1.82
C GLU A 154 24.09 -9.68 2.84
N ALA A 155 23.11 -10.55 2.62
CA ALA A 155 22.91 -11.75 3.44
C ALA A 155 24.05 -12.74 3.30
N LEU A 156 24.49 -13.01 2.06
CA LEU A 156 25.59 -13.91 1.76
C LEU A 156 26.91 -13.42 2.39
N GLU A 157 27.21 -12.14 2.28
CA GLU A 157 28.41 -11.56 2.89
C GLU A 157 28.42 -11.74 4.41
N ARG A 158 27.28 -11.48 5.08
CA ARG A 158 27.13 -11.71 6.52
C ARG A 158 27.37 -13.18 6.90
N GLU A 159 26.79 -14.10 6.15
CA GLU A 159 26.94 -15.54 6.46
C GLU A 159 28.36 -16.06 6.16
N VAL A 160 29.04 -15.57 5.13
CA VAL A 160 30.45 -15.86 4.87
C VAL A 160 31.33 -15.40 6.03
N LEU A 161 31.13 -14.17 6.50
CA LEU A 161 31.88 -13.64 7.65
C LEU A 161 31.61 -14.46 8.92
N ARG A 162 30.36 -14.86 9.13
CA ARG A 162 29.96 -15.71 10.27
C ARG A 162 30.58 -17.11 10.19
N ALA A 163 30.53 -17.74 9.01
CA ALA A 163 31.13 -19.06 8.77
C ALA A 163 32.63 -19.03 9.03
N ARG A 164 33.35 -18.02 8.51
CA ARG A 164 34.78 -17.81 8.76
C ARG A 164 35.10 -17.65 10.24
N ARG A 165 34.32 -16.84 10.96
CA ARG A 165 34.51 -16.60 12.41
C ARG A 165 34.36 -17.87 13.24
N HIS A 166 33.46 -18.76 12.86
CA HIS A 166 33.14 -19.97 13.61
C HIS A 166 33.72 -21.25 13.01
N GLY A 167 34.52 -21.15 11.94
CA GLY A 167 35.13 -22.31 11.29
C GLY A 167 34.09 -23.30 10.74
N ARG A 168 32.92 -22.84 10.31
CA ARG A 168 31.84 -23.70 9.80
C ARG A 168 31.79 -23.66 8.28
N PRO A 169 31.51 -24.80 7.62
CA PRO A 169 31.26 -24.79 6.18
C PRO A 169 29.96 -24.02 5.86
N LEU A 170 29.97 -23.30 4.75
CA LEU A 170 28.82 -22.64 4.17
C LEU A 170 28.50 -23.30 2.85
N SER A 171 27.26 -23.73 2.65
CA SER A 171 26.70 -24.16 1.35
C SER A 171 25.51 -23.28 0.96
N ILE A 172 25.35 -23.09 -0.32
CA ILE A 172 24.26 -22.29 -0.93
C ILE A 172 23.40 -23.22 -1.75
#